data_1ca8f25238c0e458f39d4be61dd0bef5
#
_entry.id   1ca8f25238c0e458f39d4be61dd0bef5
#
_cell.length_a   1.000
_cell.length_b   1.000
_cell.length_c   1.000
_cell.angle_alpha   90.00
_cell.angle_beta   90.00
_cell.angle_gamma   90.00
#
_symmetry.space_group_name_H-M   'P 1'
#
loop_
_entity.id
_entity.type
_entity.pdbx_description
1 polymer ?
#
loop_
_entity_poly.entity_id
_entity_poly.type
_entity_poly.pdbx_seq_one_letter_code
_entity_poly.pdbx_strand_id
1 'polypeptide(L)'
;PLTNYALALKLDPSVATLAKEFVMMGGGLYADKGAIDPGAIDARREFNWWFDPEAARIVLRAPWKKMTITPIDISVKTRFTNEMKATISKAGTPVTKYLDQYSLPGYMWDEIAGVALIDPSIITGQKQLYMDIDVDHGASYGKTIFWDPKTQVPPYLRLANVQFDIDAEKFYKIYIDLMTRASGKQ
;
A
#
# COMPACT_ATOMS: atom_id res chain seq x y z
N PRO A 1 9.15 -1.86 3.04
CA PRO A 1 10.12 -2.40 2.07
C PRO A 1 9.76 -3.80 1.61
N LEU A 2 10.10 -4.14 0.35
CA LEU A 2 9.74 -5.42 -0.28
C LEU A 2 10.88 -6.45 -0.23
N THR A 3 11.93 -6.20 0.53
CA THR A 3 13.15 -7.02 0.63
C THR A 3 12.85 -8.49 0.94
N ASN A 4 11.98 -8.76 1.91
CA ASN A 4 11.64 -10.13 2.30
C ASN A 4 10.87 -10.89 1.20
N TYR A 5 9.99 -10.19 0.46
CA TYR A 5 9.27 -10.78 -0.66
C TYR A 5 10.18 -11.07 -1.84
N ALA A 6 11.13 -10.16 -2.13
CA ALA A 6 12.14 -10.37 -3.15
C ALA A 6 13.05 -11.55 -2.82
N LEU A 7 13.43 -11.69 -1.56
CA LEU A 7 14.20 -12.83 -1.08
C LEU A 7 13.42 -14.14 -1.22
N ALA A 8 12.15 -14.18 -0.82
CA ALA A 8 11.29 -15.33 -0.98
C ALA A 8 11.18 -15.74 -2.45
N LEU A 9 10.98 -14.80 -3.37
CA LEU A 9 10.92 -15.04 -4.82
C LEU A 9 12.25 -15.55 -5.40
N LYS A 10 13.38 -15.12 -4.85
CA LYS A 10 14.70 -15.64 -5.24
C LYS A 10 14.95 -17.07 -4.75
N LEU A 11 14.45 -17.40 -3.56
CA LEU A 11 14.57 -18.74 -2.99
C LEU A 11 13.59 -19.72 -3.65
N ASP A 12 12.37 -19.28 -3.90
CA ASP A 12 11.34 -20.07 -4.57
C ASP A 12 10.45 -19.17 -5.45
N PRO A 13 10.71 -19.08 -6.76
CA PRO A 13 9.89 -18.29 -7.68
C PRO A 13 8.42 -18.70 -7.75
N SER A 14 8.08 -19.92 -7.33
CA SER A 14 6.70 -20.41 -7.36
C SER A 14 5.78 -19.67 -6.38
N VAL A 15 6.33 -19.01 -5.36
CA VAL A 15 5.57 -18.19 -4.38
C VAL A 15 4.59 -17.26 -5.07
N ALA A 16 5.01 -16.57 -6.16
CA ALA A 16 4.14 -15.67 -6.88
C ALA A 16 2.93 -16.37 -7.51
N THR A 17 3.08 -17.61 -7.98
CA THR A 17 2.00 -18.35 -8.64
C THR A 17 1.09 -19.08 -7.64
N LEU A 18 1.58 -19.35 -6.44
CA LEU A 18 0.80 -19.95 -5.36
C LEU A 18 -0.14 -18.94 -4.68
N ALA A 19 0.27 -17.67 -4.60
CA ALA A 19 -0.55 -16.62 -4.03
C ALA A 19 -1.82 -16.38 -4.87
N LYS A 20 -2.96 -16.21 -4.20
CA LYS A 20 -4.22 -15.84 -4.87
C LYS A 20 -4.15 -14.41 -5.40
N GLU A 21 -3.61 -13.52 -4.60
CA GLU A 21 -3.43 -12.10 -4.87
C GLU A 21 -2.24 -11.58 -4.07
N PHE A 22 -1.53 -10.62 -4.62
CA PHE A 22 -0.51 -9.84 -3.92
C PHE A 22 -1.04 -8.41 -3.75
N VAL A 23 -1.23 -8.00 -2.50
CA VAL A 23 -1.70 -6.65 -2.14
C VAL A 23 -0.59 -5.94 -1.40
N MET A 24 -0.27 -4.71 -1.80
CA MET A 24 0.76 -3.92 -1.14
C MET A 24 0.39 -2.44 -1.04
N MET A 25 0.81 -1.82 0.05
CA MET A 25 0.95 -0.37 0.12
C MET A 25 2.33 0.01 -0.41
N GLY A 26 2.40 0.89 -1.37
CA GLY A 26 3.66 1.40 -1.90
C GLY A 26 3.54 2.08 -3.26
N GLY A 27 4.62 2.73 -3.64
CA GLY A 27 4.67 3.53 -4.86
C GLY A 27 3.97 4.88 -4.75
N GLY A 28 4.31 5.78 -5.68
CA GLY A 28 3.70 7.10 -5.79
C GLY A 28 3.65 7.51 -7.26
N LEU A 29 2.49 8.00 -7.71
CA LEU A 29 2.28 8.38 -9.11
C LEU A 29 2.16 9.90 -9.26
N TYR A 30 1.18 10.49 -8.59
CA TYR A 30 0.80 11.89 -8.70
C TYR A 30 0.74 12.60 -7.35
N ALA A 31 1.17 11.93 -6.26
CA ALA A 31 0.99 12.42 -4.90
C ALA A 31 1.26 13.93 -4.81
N ASP A 32 0.28 14.64 -4.32
CA ASP A 32 0.33 16.08 -4.21
C ASP A 32 1.45 16.50 -3.25
N LYS A 33 2.10 17.61 -3.52
CA LYS A 33 3.30 18.10 -2.82
C LYS A 33 3.16 18.25 -1.30
N GLY A 34 1.95 18.18 -0.76
CA GLY A 34 1.69 18.24 0.68
C GLY A 34 1.68 16.90 1.40
N ALA A 35 1.76 15.80 0.67
CA ALA A 35 1.54 14.45 1.19
C ALA A 35 2.81 13.68 1.51
N ILE A 36 3.97 14.26 1.25
CA ILE A 36 5.25 13.59 1.31
C ILE A 36 6.00 14.10 2.54
N ASP A 37 6.78 13.19 3.12
CA ASP A 37 7.82 13.55 4.07
C ASP A 37 8.46 14.89 3.63
N PRO A 38 8.50 15.91 4.49
CA PRO A 38 9.09 17.22 4.17
C PRO A 38 10.52 17.15 3.62
N GLY A 39 11.21 16.02 3.77
CA GLY A 39 12.52 15.73 3.18
C GLY A 39 12.47 15.06 1.80
N ALA A 40 11.32 14.63 1.31
CA ALA A 40 11.24 13.95 0.02
C ALA A 40 11.33 14.95 -1.13
N ILE A 41 12.31 14.76 -1.99
CA ILE A 41 12.57 15.62 -3.16
C ILE A 41 11.56 15.36 -4.28
N ASP A 42 10.96 14.18 -4.33
CA ASP A 42 10.04 13.75 -5.39
C ASP A 42 9.01 12.76 -4.83
N ALA A 43 7.73 13.02 -5.06
CA ALA A 43 6.60 12.21 -4.63
C ALA A 43 6.68 10.74 -5.07
N ARG A 44 7.30 10.49 -6.21
CA ARG A 44 7.47 9.15 -6.76
C ARG A 44 8.52 8.30 -6.04
N ARG A 45 9.28 8.91 -5.11
CA ARG A 45 10.16 8.21 -4.17
C ARG A 45 9.40 7.85 -2.90
N GLU A 46 8.42 6.98 -3.03
CA GLU A 46 7.67 6.49 -1.90
C GLU A 46 8.55 5.55 -1.04
N PHE A 47 8.43 5.66 0.29
CA PHE A 47 9.32 5.03 1.27
C PHE A 47 9.47 3.52 1.09
N ASN A 48 8.38 2.78 0.93
CA ASN A 48 8.41 1.32 0.88
C ASN A 48 9.17 0.78 -0.35
N TRP A 49 9.07 1.46 -1.47
CA TRP A 49 9.75 1.07 -2.70
C TRP A 49 11.15 1.67 -2.80
N TRP A 50 11.31 2.95 -2.42
CA TRP A 50 12.60 3.62 -2.49
C TRP A 50 13.62 3.07 -1.48
N PHE A 51 13.17 2.49 -0.36
CA PHE A 51 14.06 1.95 0.66
C PHE A 51 14.88 0.74 0.17
N ASP A 52 14.33 -0.05 -0.77
CA ASP A 52 15.00 -1.16 -1.45
C ASP A 52 14.45 -1.28 -2.89
N PRO A 53 14.91 -0.43 -3.82
CA PRO A 53 14.37 -0.37 -5.17
C PRO A 53 14.58 -1.67 -5.96
N GLU A 54 15.69 -2.35 -5.77
CA GLU A 54 15.98 -3.63 -6.41
C GLU A 54 14.99 -4.70 -5.98
N ALA A 55 14.68 -4.77 -4.70
CA ALA A 55 13.65 -5.67 -4.20
C ALA A 55 12.26 -5.31 -4.75
N ALA A 56 11.92 -4.04 -4.78
CA ALA A 56 10.66 -3.57 -5.35
C ALA A 56 10.53 -3.98 -6.83
N ARG A 57 11.58 -3.81 -7.64
CA ARG A 57 11.63 -4.24 -9.04
C ARG A 57 11.41 -5.76 -9.19
N ILE A 58 12.06 -6.58 -8.36
CA ILE A 58 11.89 -8.03 -8.39
C ILE A 58 10.43 -8.40 -8.13
N VAL A 59 9.82 -7.80 -7.11
CA VAL A 59 8.44 -8.09 -6.71
C VAL A 59 7.43 -7.61 -7.75
N LEU A 60 7.59 -6.41 -8.30
CA LEU A 60 6.70 -5.85 -9.33
C LEU A 60 6.70 -6.66 -10.63
N ARG A 61 7.83 -7.28 -10.98
CA ARG A 61 7.99 -8.10 -12.19
C ARG A 61 7.62 -9.57 -11.99
N ALA A 62 7.39 -10.01 -10.77
CA ALA A 62 7.03 -11.39 -10.48
C ALA A 62 5.65 -11.76 -11.08
N PRO A 63 5.42 -13.04 -11.45
CA PRO A 63 4.20 -13.48 -12.14
C PRO A 63 3.03 -13.70 -11.18
N TRP A 64 2.65 -12.66 -10.42
CA TRP A 64 1.47 -12.71 -9.56
C TRP A 64 0.21 -12.93 -10.39
N LYS A 65 -0.71 -13.77 -9.91
CA LYS A 65 -2.02 -13.97 -10.55
C LYS A 65 -2.85 -12.70 -10.56
N LYS A 66 -2.76 -11.93 -9.49
CA LYS A 66 -3.39 -10.63 -9.32
C LYS A 66 -2.49 -9.78 -8.44
N MET A 67 -2.27 -8.54 -8.82
CA MET A 67 -1.50 -7.56 -8.05
C MET A 67 -2.35 -6.32 -7.84
N THR A 68 -2.51 -5.92 -6.59
CA THR A 68 -3.21 -4.69 -6.19
C THR A 68 -2.26 -3.79 -5.42
N ILE A 69 -2.20 -2.53 -5.82
CA ILE A 69 -1.30 -1.53 -5.27
C ILE A 69 -2.12 -0.38 -4.69
N THR A 70 -1.87 -0.07 -3.43
CA THR A 70 -2.40 1.09 -2.71
C THR A 70 -1.28 2.12 -2.59
N PRO A 71 -1.12 3.06 -3.53
CA PRO A 71 -0.01 4.01 -3.52
C PRO A 71 -0.22 5.12 -2.48
N ILE A 72 0.84 5.91 -2.26
CA ILE A 72 0.77 7.07 -1.35
C ILE A 72 -0.34 8.05 -1.75
N ASP A 73 -0.67 8.12 -3.02
CA ASP A 73 -1.71 8.99 -3.60
C ASP A 73 -3.09 8.83 -2.96
N ILE A 74 -3.45 7.62 -2.54
CA ILE A 74 -4.71 7.35 -1.85
C ILE A 74 -4.54 7.48 -0.32
N SER A 75 -3.40 7.08 0.22
CA SER A 75 -3.15 7.05 1.67
C SER A 75 -3.23 8.44 2.30
N VAL A 76 -2.82 9.48 1.57
CA VAL A 76 -2.87 10.87 2.04
C VAL A 76 -4.29 11.44 2.19
N LYS A 77 -5.30 10.72 1.70
CA LYS A 77 -6.71 11.09 1.82
C LYS A 77 -7.33 10.69 3.16
N THR A 78 -6.61 9.93 3.98
CA THR A 78 -7.12 9.40 5.26
C THR A 78 -6.15 9.69 6.40
N ARG A 79 -6.71 9.86 7.60
CA ARG A 79 -5.92 10.11 8.80
C ARG A 79 -6.45 9.33 10.01
N PHE A 80 -5.53 8.72 10.73
CA PHE A 80 -5.77 8.26 12.10
C PHE A 80 -5.68 9.47 13.04
N THR A 81 -6.78 9.82 13.71
CA THR A 81 -6.87 11.01 14.56
C THR A 81 -6.89 10.64 16.04
N ASN A 82 -6.65 11.61 16.92
CA ASN A 82 -6.79 11.42 18.37
C ASN A 82 -8.22 11.04 18.75
N GLU A 83 -9.23 11.59 18.08
CA GLU A 83 -10.65 11.27 18.31
C GLU A 83 -10.95 9.82 17.92
N MET A 84 -10.40 9.36 16.79
CA MET A 84 -10.53 7.97 16.36
C MET A 84 -9.83 7.04 17.35
N LYS A 85 -8.62 7.36 17.78
CA LYS A 85 -7.87 6.62 18.80
C LYS A 85 -8.69 6.50 20.09
N ALA A 86 -9.22 7.62 20.61
CA ALA A 86 -10.06 7.62 21.81
C ALA A 86 -11.34 6.79 21.65
N THR A 87 -11.92 6.78 20.45
CA THR A 87 -13.12 5.97 20.17
C THR A 87 -12.79 4.48 20.20
N ILE A 88 -11.71 4.07 19.56
CA ILE A 88 -11.26 2.67 19.52
C ILE A 88 -10.86 2.18 20.90
N SER A 89 -10.17 3.01 21.68
CA SER A 89 -9.68 2.66 23.04
C SER A 89 -10.80 2.30 24.02
N LYS A 90 -12.02 2.85 23.83
CA LYS A 90 -13.19 2.54 24.66
C LYS A 90 -13.60 1.06 24.63
N ALA A 91 -13.24 0.32 23.58
CA ALA A 91 -13.55 -1.10 23.48
C ALA A 91 -12.77 -1.97 24.48
N GLY A 92 -11.64 -1.48 25.01
CA GLY A 92 -10.88 -2.13 26.09
C GLY A 92 -10.30 -3.51 25.76
N THR A 93 -10.27 -3.90 24.47
CA THR A 93 -9.67 -5.17 24.02
C THR A 93 -8.14 -5.13 24.13
N PRO A 94 -7.44 -6.26 24.11
CA PRO A 94 -5.97 -6.27 24.06
C PRO A 94 -5.40 -5.45 22.92
N VAL A 95 -6.01 -5.54 21.73
CA VAL A 95 -5.59 -4.79 20.54
C VAL A 95 -5.78 -3.29 20.73
N THR A 96 -6.96 -2.88 21.22
CA THR A 96 -7.25 -1.44 21.39
C THR A 96 -6.41 -0.82 22.51
N LYS A 97 -6.08 -1.55 23.56
CA LYS A 97 -5.13 -1.10 24.60
C LYS A 97 -3.73 -0.91 24.04
N TYR A 98 -3.28 -1.81 23.17
CA TYR A 98 -2.00 -1.68 22.50
C TYR A 98 -1.97 -0.45 21.58
N LEU A 99 -3.01 -0.26 20.75
CA LEU A 99 -3.14 0.92 19.91
C LEU A 99 -3.16 2.22 20.71
N ASP A 100 -3.88 2.23 21.85
CA ASP A 100 -3.92 3.41 22.72
C ASP A 100 -2.54 3.78 23.28
N GLN A 101 -1.73 2.80 23.61
CA GLN A 101 -0.39 3.02 24.16
C GLN A 101 0.63 3.43 23.10
N TYR A 102 0.59 2.85 21.90
CA TYR A 102 1.70 2.92 20.96
C TYR A 102 1.38 3.61 19.63
N SER A 103 0.11 3.76 19.23
CA SER A 103 -0.21 4.43 17.97
C SER A 103 -0.14 5.95 18.11
N LEU A 104 0.32 6.58 17.02
CA LEU A 104 0.39 8.04 16.89
C LEU A 104 -0.56 8.49 15.77
N PRO A 105 -1.16 9.69 15.90
CA PRO A 105 -1.92 10.29 14.81
C PRO A 105 -1.05 10.45 13.55
N GLY A 106 -1.64 10.19 12.40
CA GLY A 106 -0.92 10.27 11.13
C GLY A 106 -1.76 9.85 9.94
N TYR A 107 -1.14 9.74 8.78
CA TYR A 107 -1.80 9.14 7.63
C TYR A 107 -2.00 7.64 7.86
N MET A 108 -3.05 7.10 7.23
CA MET A 108 -3.32 5.66 7.24
C MET A 108 -2.79 5.06 5.94
N TRP A 109 -1.82 4.18 6.07
CA TRP A 109 -1.08 3.60 4.94
C TRP A 109 -1.56 2.18 4.65
N ASP A 110 -1.09 1.24 5.45
CA ASP A 110 -1.36 -0.19 5.30
C ASP A 110 -2.80 -0.55 5.66
N GLU A 111 -3.43 0.27 6.50
CA GLU A 111 -4.81 0.08 6.92
C GLU A 111 -5.78 0.15 5.73
N ILE A 112 -5.52 1.03 4.76
CA ILE A 112 -6.34 1.10 3.54
C ILE A 112 -6.20 -0.19 2.75
N ALA A 113 -4.98 -0.64 2.52
CA ALA A 113 -4.72 -1.87 1.78
C ALA A 113 -5.39 -3.08 2.48
N GLY A 114 -5.28 -3.15 3.81
CA GLY A 114 -5.90 -4.20 4.62
C GLY A 114 -7.44 -4.18 4.57
N VAL A 115 -8.06 -3.01 4.72
CA VAL A 115 -9.53 -2.88 4.64
C VAL A 115 -10.02 -3.13 3.22
N ALA A 116 -9.31 -2.65 2.18
CA ALA A 116 -9.68 -2.88 0.79
C ALA A 116 -9.61 -4.37 0.39
N LEU A 117 -8.75 -5.15 1.04
CA LEU A 117 -8.71 -6.60 0.86
C LEU A 117 -9.95 -7.29 1.45
N ILE A 118 -10.49 -6.76 2.55
CA ILE A 118 -11.68 -7.30 3.24
C ILE A 118 -12.97 -6.82 2.55
N ASP A 119 -13.07 -5.53 2.27
CA ASP A 119 -14.19 -4.90 1.58
C ASP A 119 -13.70 -3.97 0.46
N PRO A 120 -13.54 -4.49 -0.77
CA PRO A 120 -13.09 -3.69 -1.91
C PRO A 120 -14.00 -2.50 -2.25
N SER A 121 -15.23 -2.47 -1.77
CA SER A 121 -16.18 -1.40 -2.07
C SER A 121 -15.87 -0.06 -1.39
N ILE A 122 -14.85 0.01 -0.55
CA ILE A 122 -14.29 1.28 -0.09
C ILE A 122 -13.53 2.02 -1.21
N ILE A 123 -13.08 1.31 -2.25
CA ILE A 123 -12.31 1.88 -3.35
C ILE A 123 -13.28 2.42 -4.40
N THR A 124 -13.29 3.73 -4.57
CA THR A 124 -14.15 4.44 -5.53
C THR A 124 -13.45 4.77 -6.85
N GLY A 125 -12.11 4.72 -6.87
CA GLY A 125 -11.32 4.92 -8.08
C GLY A 125 -10.12 3.99 -8.16
N GLN A 126 -10.01 3.27 -9.30
CA GLN A 126 -8.86 2.41 -9.58
C GLN A 126 -8.57 2.38 -11.09
N LYS A 127 -7.31 2.10 -11.43
CA LYS A 127 -6.86 1.92 -12.82
C LYS A 127 -5.95 0.71 -12.93
N GLN A 128 -5.92 0.13 -14.11
CA GLN A 128 -4.89 -0.85 -14.44
C GLN A 128 -3.69 -0.13 -15.03
N LEU A 129 -2.52 -0.34 -14.45
CA LEU A 129 -1.26 0.23 -14.90
C LEU A 129 -0.17 -0.84 -14.87
N TYR A 130 0.80 -0.72 -15.77
CA TYR A 130 2.06 -1.41 -15.63
C TYR A 130 2.99 -0.55 -14.78
N MET A 131 3.65 -1.15 -13.81
CA MET A 131 4.48 -0.40 -12.86
C MET A 131 5.87 -1.01 -12.73
N ASP A 132 6.83 -0.14 -12.54
CA ASP A 132 8.22 -0.50 -12.24
C ASP A 132 8.84 0.58 -11.34
N ILE A 133 10.10 0.39 -11.00
CA ILE A 133 10.88 1.34 -10.24
C ILE A 133 12.23 1.55 -10.92
N ASP A 134 12.72 2.78 -10.89
CA ASP A 134 14.04 3.12 -11.42
C ASP A 134 15.12 2.58 -10.47
N VAL A 135 16.01 1.74 -10.99
CA VAL A 135 17.19 1.23 -10.27
C VAL A 135 18.51 1.67 -10.91
N ASP A 136 18.47 2.57 -11.89
CA ASP A 136 19.68 3.18 -12.40
C ASP A 136 20.19 4.20 -11.39
N HIS A 137 21.45 4.05 -10.96
CA HIS A 137 22.06 4.88 -9.92
C HIS A 137 22.29 6.33 -10.36
N GLY A 138 21.19 7.04 -10.61
CA GLY A 138 21.16 8.45 -11.01
C GLY A 138 20.14 9.25 -10.21
N ALA A 139 19.78 10.42 -10.71
CA ALA A 139 18.83 11.33 -10.07
C ALA A 139 17.41 10.74 -9.90
N SER A 140 17.08 9.70 -10.66
CA SER A 140 15.78 9.04 -10.63
C SER A 140 15.76 7.74 -9.82
N TYR A 141 16.89 7.31 -9.25
CA TYR A 141 16.97 6.07 -8.47
C TYR A 141 15.88 6.00 -7.39
N GLY A 142 15.15 4.89 -7.37
CA GLY A 142 14.05 4.66 -6.45
C GLY A 142 12.73 5.35 -6.79
N LYS A 143 12.62 5.97 -7.98
CA LYS A 143 11.34 6.55 -8.43
C LYS A 143 10.42 5.50 -9.03
N THR A 144 9.14 5.59 -8.72
CA THR A 144 8.09 4.85 -9.40
C THR A 144 7.99 5.25 -10.86
N ILE A 145 7.91 4.27 -11.74
CA ILE A 145 7.65 4.44 -13.18
C ILE A 145 6.37 3.68 -13.52
N PHE A 146 5.51 4.24 -14.37
CA PHE A 146 4.27 3.58 -14.75
C PHE A 146 3.90 3.86 -16.19
N TRP A 147 3.14 2.93 -16.79
CA TRP A 147 2.64 3.00 -18.15
C TRP A 147 1.14 2.71 -18.20
N ASP A 148 0.44 3.49 -19.01
CA ASP A 148 -0.93 3.16 -19.40
C ASP A 148 -0.92 1.93 -20.30
N PRO A 149 -1.83 0.94 -20.13
CA PRO A 149 -1.92 -0.24 -20.97
C PRO A 149 -2.10 0.02 -22.47
N LYS A 150 -2.54 1.22 -22.83
CA LYS A 150 -2.71 1.64 -24.22
C LYS A 150 -1.42 2.10 -24.88
N THR A 151 -0.34 2.21 -24.13
CA THR A 151 0.97 2.62 -24.65
C THR A 151 1.86 1.41 -24.94
N GLN A 152 3.00 1.64 -25.58
CA GLN A 152 4.01 0.59 -25.73
C GLN A 152 4.64 0.30 -24.36
N VAL A 153 4.48 -0.92 -23.89
CA VAL A 153 4.92 -1.35 -22.56
C VAL A 153 6.04 -2.39 -22.69
N PRO A 154 7.11 -2.31 -21.89
CA PRO A 154 8.12 -3.35 -21.83
C PRO A 154 7.52 -4.73 -21.47
N PRO A 155 7.89 -5.82 -22.18
CA PRO A 155 7.22 -7.11 -22.08
C PRO A 155 7.42 -7.83 -20.74
N TYR A 156 8.39 -7.41 -19.95
CA TYR A 156 8.68 -7.98 -18.63
C TYR A 156 7.82 -7.37 -17.50
N LEU A 157 7.06 -6.31 -17.77
CA LEU A 157 6.21 -5.68 -16.77
C LEU A 157 4.91 -6.46 -16.55
N ARG A 158 4.34 -6.28 -15.37
CA ARG A 158 3.08 -6.91 -14.96
C ARG A 158 2.01 -5.86 -14.72
N LEU A 159 0.79 -6.20 -15.12
CA LEU A 159 -0.37 -5.36 -14.90
C LEU A 159 -0.79 -5.39 -13.43
N ALA A 160 -1.04 -4.23 -12.85
CA ALA A 160 -1.52 -4.07 -11.48
C ALA A 160 -2.82 -3.28 -11.45
N ASN A 161 -3.69 -3.60 -10.50
CA ASN A 161 -4.80 -2.74 -10.11
C ASN A 161 -4.26 -1.68 -9.15
N VAL A 162 -4.27 -0.43 -9.56
CA VAL A 162 -3.77 0.70 -8.76
C VAL A 162 -4.93 1.52 -8.27
N GLN A 163 -5.02 1.70 -6.96
CA GLN A 163 -6.12 2.37 -6.27
C GLN A 163 -5.81 3.86 -6.14
N PHE A 164 -6.76 4.74 -6.51
CA PHE A 164 -6.55 6.19 -6.49
C PHE A 164 -7.53 6.95 -5.61
N ASP A 165 -8.71 6.37 -5.37
CA ASP A 165 -9.75 7.05 -4.63
C ASP A 165 -10.51 6.13 -3.70
N ILE A 166 -11.06 6.71 -2.64
CA ILE A 166 -11.63 5.99 -1.50
C ILE A 166 -12.85 6.71 -0.95
N ASP A 167 -13.87 5.95 -0.57
CA ASP A 167 -14.91 6.38 0.36
C ASP A 167 -14.33 6.38 1.78
N ALA A 168 -13.80 7.51 2.21
CA ALA A 168 -13.13 7.64 3.49
C ALA A 168 -14.09 7.41 4.67
N GLU A 169 -15.36 7.81 4.58
CA GLU A 169 -16.34 7.60 5.66
C GLU A 169 -16.62 6.11 5.86
N LYS A 170 -16.85 5.40 4.76
CA LYS A 170 -17.04 3.96 4.78
C LYS A 170 -15.79 3.23 5.29
N PHE A 171 -14.61 3.63 4.83
CA PHE A 171 -13.34 3.09 5.29
C PHE A 171 -13.19 3.24 6.82
N TYR A 172 -13.40 4.44 7.36
CA TYR A 172 -13.29 4.68 8.81
C TYR A 172 -14.28 3.84 9.62
N LYS A 173 -15.51 3.73 9.14
CA LYS A 173 -16.54 2.90 9.79
C LYS A 173 -16.11 1.44 9.89
N ILE A 174 -15.62 0.87 8.78
CA ILE A 174 -15.17 -0.53 8.73
C ILE A 174 -13.91 -0.71 9.59
N TYR A 175 -12.96 0.20 9.50
CA TYR A 175 -11.73 0.14 10.29
C TYR A 175 -12.02 0.14 11.80
N ILE A 176 -12.84 1.08 12.28
CA ILE A 176 -13.23 1.16 13.69
C ILE A 176 -13.96 -0.12 14.14
N ASP A 177 -14.88 -0.62 13.32
CA ASP A 177 -15.59 -1.87 13.63
C ASP A 177 -14.63 -3.05 13.73
N LEU A 178 -13.70 -3.20 12.80
CA LEU A 178 -12.68 -4.26 12.83
C LEU A 178 -11.78 -4.17 14.07
N MET A 179 -11.34 -2.97 14.44
CA MET A 179 -10.46 -2.76 15.59
C MET A 179 -11.16 -2.98 16.93
N THR A 180 -12.46 -2.72 17.00
CA THR A 180 -13.23 -2.79 18.26
C THR A 180 -13.94 -4.13 18.48
N ARG A 181 -14.00 -4.99 17.48
CA ARG A 181 -14.59 -6.32 17.63
C ARG A 181 -13.91 -7.11 18.74
N ALA A 182 -14.72 -7.74 19.58
CA ALA A 182 -14.20 -8.75 20.49
C ALA A 182 -13.56 -9.87 19.67
N SER A 183 -12.33 -10.28 20.02
CA SER A 183 -11.75 -11.49 19.47
C SER A 183 -12.70 -12.65 19.76
N GLY A 184 -13.30 -13.22 18.73
CA GLY A 184 -14.16 -14.39 18.89
C GLY A 184 -13.36 -15.47 19.60
N LYS A 185 -13.95 -16.12 20.59
CA LYS A 185 -13.41 -17.37 21.10
C LYS A 185 -13.38 -18.34 19.92
N GLN A 186 -12.18 -18.74 19.51
CA GLN A 186 -12.00 -19.89 18.64
C GLN A 186 -12.45 -21.14 19.35
#